data_82c848f55fceb331f330c8e3549bc5c3
#
_entry.id   82c848f55fceb331f330c8e3549bc5c3
#
_cell.length_a   1.000
_cell.length_b   1.000
_cell.length_c   1.000
_cell.angle_alpha   90.00
_cell.angle_beta   90.00
_cell.angle_gamma   90.00
#
_symmetry.space_group_name_H-M   'P 1'
#
loop_
_entity.id
_entity.type
_entity.pdbx_description
1 polymer ?
#
loop_
_entity_poly.entity_id
_entity_poly.type
_entity_poly.pdbx_seq_one_letter_code
_entity_poly.pdbx_strand_id
1 'polypeptide(L)'
;MLAVMGWTLVGASQGTVMYIPGWHRCGRGEDAAFRAVQAVFPEAEVSVRTWDGNCRWKKARQSADSEAAKLAAELKAMPESKRRRLTLVGHSLGARIVIRALACLCEEDVKVKRAVVLAAAIPCDDSHLEAFAAASAEPALVVCNPDDTMLKYGYRPFGGEGEKALGAVGPARSIANCAVRTVTPDSIRSTPLDALWAKVGWFRLIAAHYAPFYIRQIGVNGEKP
;
A
#
# COMPACT_ATOMS: atom_id res chain seq x y z
N MET A 1 -24.68 -44.22 -26.24
CA MET A 1 -23.66 -43.25 -26.67
C MET A 1 -23.93 -41.95 -25.87
N LEU A 2 -23.28 -41.79 -24.72
CA LEU A 2 -23.46 -40.64 -23.80
C LEU A 2 -22.37 -39.64 -24.11
N ALA A 3 -22.76 -38.46 -24.60
CA ALA A 3 -21.85 -37.34 -24.82
C ALA A 3 -21.50 -36.72 -23.46
N VAL A 4 -20.25 -36.88 -23.05
CA VAL A 4 -19.68 -36.16 -21.92
C VAL A 4 -19.40 -34.73 -22.38
N MET A 5 -20.27 -33.79 -22.02
CA MET A 5 -19.99 -32.36 -22.14
C MET A 5 -18.89 -31.99 -21.17
N GLY A 6 -17.67 -31.85 -21.69
CA GLY A 6 -16.55 -31.29 -20.96
C GLY A 6 -16.80 -29.82 -20.65
N TRP A 7 -17.10 -29.51 -19.41
CA TRP A 7 -17.07 -28.13 -18.92
C TRP A 7 -15.62 -27.71 -18.84
N THR A 8 -15.15 -26.97 -19.82
CA THR A 8 -13.90 -26.21 -19.69
C THR A 8 -14.17 -25.13 -18.64
N LEU A 9 -13.62 -25.33 -17.46
CA LEU A 9 -13.51 -24.28 -16.46
C LEU A 9 -12.76 -23.12 -17.13
N VAL A 10 -13.51 -22.10 -17.58
CA VAL A 10 -12.94 -20.80 -17.93
C VAL A 10 -12.30 -20.31 -16.64
N GLY A 11 -10.97 -20.35 -16.57
CA GLY A 11 -10.22 -19.94 -15.42
C GLY A 11 -10.66 -18.55 -15.00
N ALA A 12 -11.16 -18.45 -13.77
CA ALA A 12 -11.46 -17.17 -13.16
C ALA A 12 -10.20 -16.31 -13.29
N SER A 13 -10.34 -15.16 -13.94
CA SER A 13 -9.21 -14.30 -14.26
C SER A 13 -8.56 -13.81 -12.96
N GLN A 14 -7.41 -14.40 -12.61
CA GLN A 14 -6.62 -14.00 -11.45
C GLN A 14 -6.38 -12.49 -11.50
N GLY A 15 -6.60 -11.80 -10.36
CA GLY A 15 -6.29 -10.38 -10.23
C GLY A 15 -4.78 -10.15 -10.28
N THR A 16 -4.36 -8.94 -10.53
CA THR A 16 -2.94 -8.53 -10.47
C THR A 16 -2.73 -7.63 -9.27
N VAL A 17 -1.67 -7.83 -8.52
CA VAL A 17 -1.26 -6.97 -7.41
C VAL A 17 0.10 -6.36 -7.72
N MET A 18 0.19 -5.04 -7.67
CA MET A 18 1.45 -4.31 -7.78
C MET A 18 1.82 -3.75 -6.40
N TYR A 19 2.90 -4.25 -5.82
CA TYR A 19 3.44 -3.74 -4.57
C TYR A 19 4.51 -2.67 -4.83
N ILE A 20 4.39 -1.53 -4.17
CA ILE A 20 5.31 -0.39 -4.26
C ILE A 20 5.94 -0.16 -2.89
N PRO A 21 7.23 -0.51 -2.71
CA PRO A 21 7.91 -0.41 -1.43
C PRO A 21 8.19 1.03 -1.02
N GLY A 22 8.52 1.21 0.27
CA GLY A 22 8.90 2.50 0.85
C GLY A 22 10.34 2.91 0.57
N TRP A 23 10.79 3.92 1.33
CA TRP A 23 12.15 4.45 1.34
C TRP A 23 13.13 3.43 1.90
N HIS A 24 14.38 3.44 1.42
CA HIS A 24 15.45 2.51 1.82
C HIS A 24 15.04 1.04 1.73
N ARG A 25 15.09 0.51 0.53
CA ARG A 25 14.98 -0.94 0.30
C ARG A 25 16.15 -1.65 0.95
N CYS A 26 15.90 -2.42 1.97
CA CYS A 26 16.84 -3.44 2.41
C CYS A 26 16.38 -4.76 1.79
N GLY A 27 17.13 -5.36 0.90
CA GLY A 27 16.75 -6.54 0.11
C GLY A 27 16.02 -7.63 0.89
N ARG A 28 16.44 -7.96 2.13
CA ARG A 28 15.74 -8.93 3.00
C ARG A 28 14.34 -8.47 3.44
N GLY A 29 14.13 -7.17 3.62
CA GLY A 29 12.82 -6.61 3.99
C GLY A 29 11.85 -6.59 2.81
N GLU A 30 12.36 -6.37 1.60
CA GLU A 30 11.58 -6.40 0.36
C GLU A 30 11.06 -7.81 0.08
N ASP A 31 11.90 -8.85 0.22
CA ASP A 31 11.50 -10.25 0.10
C ASP A 31 10.43 -10.65 1.12
N ALA A 32 10.53 -10.16 2.35
CA ALA A 32 9.54 -10.44 3.39
C ALA A 32 8.21 -9.73 3.10
N ALA A 33 8.23 -8.49 2.61
CA ALA A 33 7.03 -7.77 2.20
C ALA A 33 6.38 -8.44 0.98
N PHE A 34 7.16 -8.83 -0.02
CA PHE A 34 6.67 -9.55 -1.19
C PHE A 34 5.96 -10.86 -0.80
N ARG A 35 6.61 -11.70 0.03
CA ARG A 35 5.97 -12.93 0.55
C ARG A 35 4.71 -12.65 1.36
N ALA A 36 4.66 -11.56 2.11
CA ALA A 36 3.46 -11.18 2.86
C ALA A 36 2.33 -10.77 1.91
N VAL A 37 2.61 -10.03 0.83
CA VAL A 37 1.61 -9.71 -0.21
C VAL A 37 1.11 -10.98 -0.88
N GLN A 38 2.01 -11.89 -1.28
CA GLN A 38 1.62 -13.18 -1.88
C GLN A 38 0.73 -14.00 -0.94
N ALA A 39 1.02 -14.00 0.36
CA ALA A 39 0.21 -14.72 1.34
C ALA A 39 -1.20 -14.13 1.52
N VAL A 40 -1.35 -12.79 1.36
CA VAL A 40 -2.65 -12.11 1.43
C VAL A 40 -3.44 -12.27 0.13
N PHE A 41 -2.75 -12.34 -1.02
CA PHE A 41 -3.35 -12.46 -2.34
C PHE A 41 -2.86 -13.74 -3.05
N PRO A 42 -3.20 -14.95 -2.53
CA PRO A 42 -2.60 -16.20 -2.99
C PRO A 42 -2.93 -16.56 -4.45
N GLU A 43 -4.04 -16.04 -4.98
CA GLU A 43 -4.49 -16.33 -6.33
C GLU A 43 -4.16 -15.19 -7.32
N ALA A 44 -3.50 -14.13 -6.86
CA ALA A 44 -3.14 -13.00 -7.70
C ALA A 44 -1.72 -13.12 -8.26
N GLU A 45 -1.51 -12.61 -9.45
CA GLU A 45 -0.16 -12.35 -9.95
C GLU A 45 0.42 -11.14 -9.20
N VAL A 46 1.44 -11.36 -8.39
CA VAL A 46 2.07 -10.31 -7.59
C VAL A 46 3.36 -9.83 -8.24
N SER A 47 3.47 -8.52 -8.45
CA SER A 47 4.67 -7.85 -8.94
C SER A 47 5.15 -6.79 -7.96
N VAL A 48 6.45 -6.47 -8.01
CA VAL A 48 7.05 -5.37 -7.23
C VAL A 48 7.47 -4.27 -8.20
N ARG A 49 6.94 -3.06 -7.99
CA ARG A 49 7.40 -1.89 -8.72
C ARG A 49 8.58 -1.27 -8.01
N THR A 50 9.73 -1.35 -8.64
CA THR A 50 10.95 -0.74 -8.14
C THR A 50 11.04 0.73 -8.55
N TRP A 51 11.60 1.59 -7.67
CA TRP A 51 11.81 3.01 -7.92
C TRP A 51 13.07 3.51 -7.20
N ASP A 52 13.59 4.70 -7.57
CA ASP A 52 14.80 5.27 -6.97
C ASP A 52 14.52 5.90 -5.60
N GLY A 53 14.30 5.05 -4.60
CA GLY A 53 14.09 5.44 -3.20
C GLY A 53 15.33 5.29 -2.32
N ASN A 54 16.44 4.78 -2.84
CA ASN A 54 17.65 4.52 -2.03
C ASN A 54 18.59 5.74 -1.98
N CYS A 55 18.06 6.88 -1.52
CA CYS A 55 18.79 8.13 -1.44
C CYS A 55 18.33 8.95 -0.22
N ARG A 56 18.89 10.16 -0.02
CA ARG A 56 18.48 11.05 1.07
C ARG A 56 16.99 11.38 0.99
N TRP A 57 16.31 11.53 2.13
CA TRP A 57 14.85 11.71 2.23
C TRP A 57 14.26 12.74 1.26
N LYS A 58 14.83 13.95 1.19
CA LYS A 58 14.34 14.99 0.27
C LYS A 58 14.37 14.53 -1.19
N LYS A 59 15.46 13.89 -1.62
CA LYS A 59 15.60 13.35 -2.97
C LYS A 59 14.65 12.16 -3.18
N ALA A 60 14.50 11.29 -2.19
CA ALA A 60 13.57 10.17 -2.25
C ALA A 60 12.12 10.63 -2.43
N ARG A 61 11.70 11.71 -1.76
CA ARG A 61 10.37 12.31 -1.97
C ARG A 61 10.18 12.83 -3.39
N GLN A 62 11.16 13.57 -3.92
CA GLN A 62 11.12 14.06 -5.31
C GLN A 62 11.08 12.90 -6.31
N SER A 63 11.86 11.85 -6.06
CA SER A 63 11.84 10.62 -6.86
C SER A 63 10.48 9.93 -6.79
N ALA A 64 9.85 9.87 -5.61
CA ALA A 64 8.51 9.32 -5.44
C ALA A 64 7.45 10.11 -6.23
N ASP A 65 7.52 11.44 -6.23
CA ASP A 65 6.60 12.28 -7.01
C ASP A 65 6.80 12.08 -8.52
N SER A 66 8.05 12.00 -8.98
CA SER A 66 8.36 11.65 -10.38
C SER A 66 7.85 10.27 -10.76
N GLU A 67 8.01 9.28 -9.87
CA GLU A 67 7.55 7.93 -10.10
C GLU A 67 6.02 7.82 -10.10
N ALA A 68 5.34 8.64 -9.30
CA ALA A 68 3.88 8.75 -9.33
C ALA A 68 3.38 9.24 -10.70
N ALA A 69 4.03 10.22 -11.30
CA ALA A 69 3.68 10.69 -12.64
C ALA A 69 3.86 9.60 -13.72
N LYS A 70 4.96 8.81 -13.63
CA LYS A 70 5.17 7.67 -14.53
C LYS A 70 4.10 6.59 -14.34
N LEU A 71 3.78 6.23 -13.09
CA LEU A 71 2.75 5.26 -12.79
C LEU A 71 1.38 5.74 -13.32
N ALA A 72 1.04 7.01 -13.16
CA ALA A 72 -0.20 7.57 -13.70
C ALA A 72 -0.26 7.43 -15.23
N ALA A 73 0.81 7.77 -15.94
CA ALA A 73 0.89 7.63 -17.38
C ALA A 73 0.74 6.17 -17.83
N GLU A 74 1.37 5.23 -17.15
CA GLU A 74 1.25 3.79 -17.42
C GLU A 74 -0.17 3.28 -17.17
N LEU A 75 -0.79 3.68 -16.07
CA LEU A 75 -2.18 3.32 -15.74
C LEU A 75 -3.16 3.87 -16.78
N LYS A 76 -2.93 5.09 -17.25
CA LYS A 76 -3.74 5.71 -18.31
C LYS A 76 -3.62 4.94 -19.63
N ALA A 77 -2.41 4.52 -20.02
CA ALA A 77 -2.15 3.75 -21.22
C ALA A 77 -2.57 2.27 -21.09
N MET A 78 -2.79 1.77 -19.88
CA MET A 78 -3.15 0.38 -19.64
C MET A 78 -4.59 0.09 -20.11
N PRO A 79 -4.85 -1.03 -20.82
CA PRO A 79 -6.20 -1.44 -21.17
C PRO A 79 -7.11 -1.52 -19.93
N GLU A 80 -8.34 -1.02 -20.04
CA GLU A 80 -9.29 -0.97 -18.93
C GLU A 80 -9.50 -2.35 -18.29
N SER A 81 -9.61 -3.40 -19.11
CA SER A 81 -9.79 -4.78 -18.64
C SER A 81 -8.64 -5.27 -17.72
N LYS A 82 -7.40 -4.80 -17.94
CA LYS A 82 -6.26 -5.07 -17.07
C LYS A 82 -6.30 -4.18 -15.82
N ARG A 83 -6.58 -2.89 -16.00
CA ARG A 83 -6.62 -1.91 -14.92
C ARG A 83 -7.71 -2.21 -13.89
N ARG A 84 -8.91 -2.64 -14.36
CA ARG A 84 -10.02 -3.08 -13.49
C ARG A 84 -9.74 -4.34 -12.68
N ARG A 85 -8.62 -5.00 -12.91
CA ARG A 85 -8.17 -6.19 -12.17
C ARG A 85 -6.92 -5.91 -11.33
N LEU A 86 -6.38 -4.69 -11.41
CA LEU A 86 -5.16 -4.29 -10.73
C LEU A 86 -5.46 -3.76 -9.33
N THR A 87 -4.84 -4.36 -8.32
CA THR A 87 -4.76 -3.83 -6.96
C THR A 87 -3.38 -3.20 -6.76
N LEU A 88 -3.36 -1.93 -6.35
CA LEU A 88 -2.13 -1.23 -5.99
C LEU A 88 -1.94 -1.30 -4.48
N VAL A 89 -0.75 -1.71 -4.03
CA VAL A 89 -0.38 -1.75 -2.61
C VAL A 89 0.86 -0.91 -2.40
N GLY A 90 0.74 0.24 -1.74
CA GLY A 90 1.86 1.14 -1.46
C GLY A 90 2.23 1.17 0.03
N HIS A 91 3.52 1.12 0.37
CA HIS A 91 4.02 1.23 1.74
C HIS A 91 4.88 2.49 1.90
N SER A 92 4.67 3.26 2.98
CA SER A 92 5.48 4.44 3.32
C SER A 92 5.53 5.47 2.17
N LEU A 93 6.70 5.78 1.58
CA LEU A 93 6.79 6.60 0.36
C LEU A 93 6.21 5.91 -0.87
N GLY A 94 6.14 4.57 -0.93
CA GLY A 94 5.39 3.86 -1.96
C GLY A 94 3.89 4.16 -1.90
N ALA A 95 3.33 4.39 -0.70
CA ALA A 95 1.96 4.87 -0.54
C ALA A 95 1.77 6.29 -1.12
N ARG A 96 2.77 7.18 -0.97
CA ARG A 96 2.79 8.49 -1.63
C ARG A 96 2.70 8.36 -3.15
N ILE A 97 3.47 7.42 -3.72
CA ILE A 97 3.43 7.14 -5.16
C ILE A 97 2.02 6.73 -5.60
N VAL A 98 1.38 5.80 -4.90
CA VAL A 98 0.02 5.34 -5.21
C VAL A 98 -0.99 6.48 -5.13
N ILE A 99 -0.99 7.25 -4.03
CA ILE A 99 -1.94 8.33 -3.81
C ILE A 99 -1.80 9.40 -4.89
N ARG A 100 -0.58 9.86 -5.18
CA ARG A 100 -0.32 10.89 -6.18
C ARG A 100 -0.64 10.41 -7.60
N ALA A 101 -0.30 9.18 -7.94
CA ALA A 101 -0.60 8.61 -9.25
C ALA A 101 -2.11 8.52 -9.50
N LEU A 102 -2.87 8.02 -8.53
CA LEU A 102 -4.31 7.88 -8.67
C LEU A 102 -5.04 9.24 -8.63
N ALA A 103 -4.54 10.20 -7.86
CA ALA A 103 -5.09 11.55 -7.87
C ALA A 103 -4.97 12.22 -9.24
N CYS A 104 -3.88 12.00 -9.97
CA CYS A 104 -3.74 12.50 -11.34
C CYS A 104 -4.74 11.91 -12.33
N LEU A 105 -5.36 10.77 -12.02
CA LEU A 105 -6.26 10.04 -12.91
C LEU A 105 -7.74 10.28 -12.60
N CYS A 106 -8.05 10.90 -11.47
CA CYS A 106 -9.43 11.09 -11.01
C CYS A 106 -10.29 11.88 -11.99
N GLU A 107 -9.75 12.93 -12.59
CA GLU A 107 -10.47 13.78 -13.57
C GLU A 107 -10.80 13.05 -14.88
N GLU A 108 -10.09 11.97 -15.17
CA GLU A 108 -10.24 11.20 -16.41
C GLU A 108 -11.12 9.95 -16.23
N ASP A 109 -11.75 9.77 -15.07
CA ASP A 109 -12.53 8.56 -14.67
C ASP A 109 -11.74 7.24 -14.86
N VAL A 110 -10.43 7.31 -14.74
CA VAL A 110 -9.54 6.15 -14.83
C VAL A 110 -9.49 5.46 -13.47
N LYS A 111 -9.97 4.23 -13.38
CA LYS A 111 -10.05 3.47 -12.11
C LYS A 111 -9.23 2.19 -12.15
N VAL A 112 -8.58 1.90 -11.03
CA VAL A 112 -8.03 0.56 -10.72
C VAL A 112 -9.07 -0.26 -9.96
N LYS A 113 -8.85 -1.58 -9.81
CA LYS A 113 -9.73 -2.41 -8.99
C LYS A 113 -9.77 -1.89 -7.55
N ARG A 114 -8.61 -1.80 -6.90
CA ARG A 114 -8.49 -1.38 -5.51
C ARG A 114 -7.14 -0.70 -5.25
N ALA A 115 -7.14 0.26 -4.35
CA ALA A 115 -5.92 0.88 -3.84
C ALA A 115 -5.78 0.65 -2.32
N VAL A 116 -4.60 0.24 -1.89
CA VAL A 116 -4.26 -0.01 -0.49
C VAL A 116 -3.01 0.76 -0.15
N VAL A 117 -3.05 1.57 0.90
CA VAL A 117 -1.91 2.34 1.37
C VAL A 117 -1.62 2.01 2.84
N LEU A 118 -0.36 1.68 3.09
CA LEU A 118 0.14 1.15 4.35
C LEU A 118 1.19 2.11 4.91
N ALA A 119 1.05 2.53 6.17
CA ALA A 119 2.02 3.42 6.81
C ALA A 119 2.38 4.65 5.95
N ALA A 120 1.40 5.27 5.32
CA ALA A 120 1.63 6.29 4.30
C ALA A 120 2.39 7.51 4.84
N ALA A 121 3.52 7.83 4.21
CA ALA A 121 4.39 8.96 4.55
C ALA A 121 3.97 10.25 3.78
N ILE A 122 2.71 10.64 3.95
CA ILE A 122 2.12 11.90 3.46
C ILE A 122 1.31 12.57 4.58
N PRO A 123 0.92 13.85 4.46
CA PRO A 123 0.03 14.49 5.43
C PRO A 123 -1.30 13.77 5.61
N CYS A 124 -1.83 13.75 6.82
CA CYS A 124 -3.15 13.18 7.10
C CYS A 124 -4.31 14.00 6.50
N ASP A 125 -4.06 15.25 6.15
CA ASP A 125 -4.96 16.22 5.51
C ASP A 125 -4.62 16.48 4.04
N ASP A 126 -3.84 15.59 3.41
CA ASP A 126 -3.40 15.74 2.01
C ASP A 126 -4.61 15.88 1.07
N SER A 127 -4.59 16.92 0.23
CA SER A 127 -5.69 17.25 -0.69
C SER A 127 -5.95 16.20 -1.77
N HIS A 128 -5.03 15.25 -1.99
CA HIS A 128 -5.16 14.20 -3.00
C HIS A 128 -5.91 12.95 -2.50
N LEU A 129 -6.25 12.87 -1.21
CA LEU A 129 -6.86 11.68 -0.62
C LEU A 129 -8.26 11.37 -1.20
N GLU A 130 -9.06 12.39 -1.47
CA GLU A 130 -10.38 12.18 -2.09
C GLU A 130 -10.27 11.66 -3.52
N ALA A 131 -9.40 12.27 -4.33
CA ALA A 131 -9.15 11.86 -5.70
C ALA A 131 -8.54 10.45 -5.77
N PHE A 132 -7.63 10.11 -4.86
CA PHE A 132 -7.09 8.76 -4.70
C PHE A 132 -8.18 7.72 -4.44
N ALA A 133 -9.10 7.99 -3.52
CA ALA A 133 -10.18 7.07 -3.20
C ALA A 133 -11.20 6.95 -4.33
N ALA A 134 -11.49 8.04 -5.05
CA ALA A 134 -12.39 8.07 -6.18
C ALA A 134 -11.87 7.25 -7.39
N ALA A 135 -10.53 7.19 -7.57
CA ALA A 135 -9.89 6.41 -8.62
C ALA A 135 -9.79 4.89 -8.30
N SER A 136 -10.41 4.43 -7.21
CA SER A 136 -10.52 3.03 -6.82
C SER A 136 -11.96 2.55 -7.06
N ALA A 137 -12.17 1.45 -7.79
CA ALA A 137 -13.50 0.90 -8.06
C ALA A 137 -14.11 0.24 -6.82
N GLU A 138 -13.29 -0.49 -6.05
CA GLU A 138 -13.62 -0.98 -4.71
C GLU A 138 -13.16 0.04 -3.67
N PRO A 139 -13.70 0.05 -2.44
CA PRO A 139 -13.24 0.97 -1.40
C PRO A 139 -11.72 0.92 -1.22
N ALA A 140 -11.07 2.06 -1.34
CA ALA A 140 -9.66 2.20 -1.02
C ALA A 140 -9.43 1.86 0.45
N LEU A 141 -8.24 1.37 0.79
CA LEU A 141 -7.90 1.02 2.17
C LEU A 141 -6.69 1.81 2.64
N VAL A 142 -6.84 2.52 3.73
CA VAL A 142 -5.76 3.17 4.48
C VAL A 142 -5.49 2.36 5.74
N VAL A 143 -4.28 1.82 5.90
CA VAL A 143 -3.85 1.15 7.12
C VAL A 143 -2.89 2.04 7.87
N CYS A 144 -3.27 2.45 9.07
CA CYS A 144 -2.49 3.33 9.95
C CYS A 144 -2.13 2.63 11.26
N ASN A 145 -1.05 3.09 11.90
CA ASN A 145 -0.58 2.58 13.18
C ASN A 145 -0.15 3.75 14.08
N PRO A 146 -0.91 4.08 15.13
CA PRO A 146 -0.55 5.12 16.09
C PRO A 146 0.78 4.87 16.82
N ASP A 147 1.23 3.61 16.86
CA ASP A 147 2.48 3.20 17.47
C ASP A 147 3.65 3.14 16.48
N ASP A 148 3.43 3.56 15.23
CA ASP A 148 4.51 3.72 14.25
C ASP A 148 5.39 4.91 14.62
N THR A 149 6.46 4.62 15.35
CA THR A 149 7.39 5.61 15.86
C THR A 149 8.19 6.31 14.74
N MET A 150 8.42 5.66 13.61
CA MET A 150 9.06 6.29 12.44
C MET A 150 8.19 7.40 11.87
N LEU A 151 6.89 7.16 11.73
CA LEU A 151 5.95 8.18 11.26
C LEU A 151 5.63 9.22 12.33
N LYS A 152 5.53 8.80 13.59
CA LYS A 152 5.18 9.69 14.70
C LYS A 152 6.29 10.69 15.03
N TYR A 153 7.54 10.25 15.06
CA TYR A 153 8.68 11.07 15.50
C TYR A 153 9.68 11.40 14.40
N GLY A 154 9.75 10.57 13.35
CA GLY A 154 10.68 10.77 12.23
C GLY A 154 10.10 11.59 11.09
N TYR A 155 8.77 11.56 10.89
CA TYR A 155 8.16 12.17 9.72
C TYR A 155 8.50 13.67 9.55
N ARG A 156 8.27 14.49 10.57
CA ARG A 156 8.61 15.93 10.53
C ARG A 156 10.12 16.21 10.50
N PRO A 157 10.94 15.62 11.38
CA PRO A 157 12.40 15.82 11.34
C PRO A 157 13.04 15.46 10.00
N PHE A 158 12.50 14.46 9.31
CA PHE A 158 12.94 14.12 7.95
C PHE A 158 12.33 15.02 6.87
N GLY A 159 11.60 16.08 7.23
CA GLY A 159 11.02 17.04 6.29
C GLY A 159 9.68 16.57 5.68
N GLY A 160 8.90 15.84 6.45
CA GLY A 160 7.50 15.54 6.11
C GLY A 160 6.68 16.82 6.01
N GLU A 161 5.71 16.85 5.10
CA GLU A 161 4.75 17.93 4.94
C GLU A 161 3.63 17.78 5.98
N GLY A 162 3.02 18.88 6.40
CA GLY A 162 1.94 18.89 7.39
C GLY A 162 2.39 18.54 8.81
N GLU A 163 1.44 18.37 9.72
CA GLU A 163 1.72 18.10 11.13
C GLU A 163 1.91 16.62 11.43
N LYS A 164 1.07 15.76 10.85
CA LYS A 164 1.01 14.32 11.13
C LYS A 164 0.97 13.52 9.84
N ALA A 165 1.63 12.37 9.86
CA ALA A 165 1.59 11.44 8.75
C ALA A 165 0.27 10.66 8.73
N LEU A 166 -0.31 10.47 7.54
CA LEU A 166 -1.51 9.65 7.31
C LEU A 166 -1.36 8.25 7.89
N GLY A 167 -0.21 7.62 7.69
CA GLY A 167 0.05 6.27 8.19
C GLY A 167 0.18 6.15 9.71
N ALA A 168 0.32 7.28 10.43
CA ALA A 168 0.33 7.29 11.89
C ALA A 168 -1.07 7.49 12.49
N VAL A 169 -1.89 8.36 11.90
CA VAL A 169 -3.14 8.80 12.54
C VAL A 169 -4.40 8.53 11.72
N GLY A 170 -4.25 8.05 10.48
CA GLY A 170 -5.35 7.99 9.52
C GLY A 170 -5.65 9.36 8.89
N PRO A 171 -6.66 9.46 8.01
CA PRO A 171 -7.06 10.71 7.39
C PRO A 171 -7.69 11.66 8.41
N ALA A 172 -7.43 12.96 8.29
CA ALA A 172 -7.94 13.99 9.19
C ALA A 172 -9.46 14.15 9.11
N ARG A 173 -10.08 13.69 8.03
CA ARG A 173 -11.53 13.70 7.81
C ARG A 173 -11.98 12.39 7.15
N SER A 174 -13.27 12.10 7.23
CA SER A 174 -13.84 10.97 6.49
C SER A 174 -13.71 11.21 4.98
N ILE A 175 -13.34 10.18 4.26
CA ILE A 175 -13.14 10.19 2.81
C ILE A 175 -14.13 9.20 2.20
N ALA A 176 -14.91 9.65 1.22
CA ALA A 176 -15.83 8.78 0.49
C ALA A 176 -15.07 7.65 -0.21
N ASN A 177 -15.68 6.46 -0.30
CA ASN A 177 -15.06 5.27 -0.91
C ASN A 177 -13.68 4.90 -0.31
N CYS A 178 -13.48 5.16 0.99
CA CYS A 178 -12.24 4.84 1.69
C CYS A 178 -12.51 4.19 3.04
N ALA A 179 -11.98 3.00 3.24
CA ALA A 179 -11.96 2.33 4.53
C ALA A 179 -10.65 2.67 5.26
N VAL A 180 -10.74 2.87 6.57
CA VAL A 180 -9.56 3.09 7.43
C VAL A 180 -9.44 1.94 8.41
N ARG A 181 -8.25 1.39 8.52
CA ARG A 181 -7.95 0.33 9.49
C ARG A 181 -6.78 0.74 10.36
N THR A 182 -6.99 0.69 11.66
CA THR A 182 -5.93 0.95 12.64
C THR A 182 -5.31 -0.37 13.08
N VAL A 183 -3.99 -0.46 12.98
CA VAL A 183 -3.23 -1.58 13.54
C VAL A 183 -3.23 -1.47 15.06
N THR A 184 -3.63 -2.53 15.74
CA THR A 184 -3.60 -2.58 17.21
C THR A 184 -2.33 -3.30 17.71
N PRO A 185 -1.84 -2.99 18.93
CA PRO A 185 -0.70 -3.68 19.52
C PRO A 185 -0.84 -5.22 19.55
N ASP A 186 -2.06 -5.72 19.70
CA ASP A 186 -2.33 -7.16 19.73
C ASP A 186 -2.14 -7.82 18.35
N SER A 187 -2.37 -7.07 17.27
CA SER A 187 -2.11 -7.56 15.91
C SER A 187 -0.61 -7.68 15.59
N ILE A 188 0.25 -6.97 16.33
CA ILE A 188 1.72 -7.01 16.19
C ILE A 188 2.31 -8.20 16.96
N ARG A 189 1.66 -8.66 18.04
CA ARG A 189 2.16 -9.73 18.92
C ARG A 189 1.99 -11.15 18.36
N SER A 190 1.42 -11.31 17.20
CA SER A 190 0.98 -12.62 16.69
C SER A 190 2.08 -13.52 16.13
N THR A 191 3.36 -13.10 16.12
CA THR A 191 4.45 -13.96 15.70
C THR A 191 5.61 -13.98 16.70
N PRO A 192 6.25 -15.14 16.97
CA PRO A 192 7.35 -15.27 17.93
C PRO A 192 8.59 -14.40 17.58
N LEU A 193 8.86 -14.21 16.31
CA LEU A 193 9.95 -13.36 15.81
C LEU A 193 9.65 -11.88 16.08
N ASP A 194 8.41 -11.46 15.97
CA ASP A 194 7.99 -10.08 16.18
C ASP A 194 8.14 -9.69 17.67
N ALA A 195 7.91 -10.63 18.59
CA ALA A 195 8.12 -10.43 20.01
C ALA A 195 9.60 -10.28 20.40
N LEU A 196 10.50 -10.94 19.66
CA LEU A 196 11.94 -10.82 19.87
C LEU A 196 12.46 -9.45 19.39
N TRP A 197 12.02 -9.00 18.22
CA TRP A 197 12.39 -7.70 17.64
C TRP A 197 11.82 -6.52 18.42
N ALA A 198 10.65 -6.66 19.04
CA ALA A 198 10.03 -5.63 19.88
C ALA A 198 10.80 -5.35 21.17
N LYS A 199 11.72 -6.22 21.59
CA LYS A 199 12.48 -6.09 22.83
C LYS A 199 13.82 -5.32 22.71
N VAL A 200 14.31 -5.08 21.49
CA VAL A 200 15.64 -4.49 21.27
C VAL A 200 15.50 -3.04 20.78
N GLY A 201 15.54 -2.10 21.70
CA GLY A 201 15.59 -0.63 21.62
C GLY A 201 15.43 0.07 20.25
N TRP A 202 16.52 0.29 19.53
CA TRP A 202 16.51 0.94 18.20
C TRP A 202 15.70 0.17 17.15
N PHE A 203 15.62 -1.16 17.24
CA PHE A 203 14.82 -2.00 16.35
C PHE A 203 13.30 -1.86 16.57
N ARG A 204 12.85 -1.39 17.74
CA ARG A 204 11.44 -1.04 17.97
C ARG A 204 10.93 0.05 17.00
N LEU A 205 11.78 1.03 16.69
CA LEU A 205 11.46 2.12 15.77
C LEU A 205 11.21 1.60 14.34
N ILE A 206 12.04 0.66 13.90
CA ILE A 206 11.96 0.09 12.55
C ILE A 206 10.88 -0.99 12.48
N ALA A 207 10.70 -1.79 13.54
CA ALA A 207 9.71 -2.85 13.56
C ALA A 207 8.28 -2.32 13.44
N ALA A 208 7.93 -1.22 14.10
CA ALA A 208 6.61 -0.62 14.03
C ALA A 208 6.26 -0.09 12.61
N HIS A 209 7.27 0.19 11.78
CA HIS A 209 7.13 0.64 10.40
C HIS A 209 7.34 -0.50 9.37
N TYR A 210 7.45 -1.74 9.83
CA TYR A 210 7.78 -2.89 8.99
C TYR A 210 6.59 -3.32 8.11
N ALA A 211 6.76 -3.23 6.80
CA ALA A 211 5.71 -3.47 5.82
C ALA A 211 4.89 -4.76 6.02
N PRO A 212 5.48 -5.95 6.34
CA PRO A 212 4.71 -7.16 6.56
C PRO A 212 3.64 -7.08 7.65
N PHE A 213 3.82 -6.25 8.69
CA PHE A 213 2.78 -6.05 9.71
C PHE A 213 1.54 -5.40 9.13
N TYR A 214 1.74 -4.36 8.35
CA TYR A 214 0.65 -3.65 7.70
C TYR A 214 -0.04 -4.50 6.64
N ILE A 215 0.73 -5.26 5.86
CA ILE A 215 0.21 -6.11 4.78
C ILE A 215 -0.74 -7.18 5.35
N ARG A 216 -0.41 -7.80 6.47
CA ARG A 216 -1.27 -8.79 7.13
C ARG A 216 -2.63 -8.22 7.54
N GLN A 217 -2.73 -6.90 7.77
CA GLN A 217 -3.99 -6.26 8.11
C GLN A 217 -4.97 -6.18 6.94
N ILE A 218 -4.52 -6.37 5.71
CA ILE A 218 -5.39 -6.34 4.53
C ILE A 218 -6.43 -7.47 4.57
N GLY A 219 -6.07 -8.64 5.15
CA GLY A 219 -6.89 -9.86 5.15
C GLY A 219 -7.68 -10.16 6.44
N VAL A 220 -7.56 -9.36 7.52
CA VAL A 220 -8.02 -9.76 8.87
C VAL A 220 -9.55 -9.83 9.07
N ASN A 221 -10.38 -9.20 8.27
CA ASN A 221 -11.83 -9.12 8.51
C ASN A 221 -12.69 -10.08 7.71
N GLY A 222 -12.15 -11.21 7.22
CA GLY A 222 -12.97 -12.20 6.50
C GLY A 222 -13.56 -11.75 5.16
N GLU A 223 -13.34 -10.51 4.77
CA GLU A 223 -13.51 -10.09 3.39
C GLU A 223 -12.36 -10.73 2.60
N LYS A 224 -12.67 -11.78 1.86
CA LYS A 224 -11.74 -12.28 0.84
C LYS A 224 -11.40 -11.09 -0.05
N PRO A 225 -10.10 -10.84 -0.31
CA PRO A 225 -9.66 -9.76 -1.17
C PRO A 225 -10.22 -9.88 -2.59
#